data_334e5282a3a5422b5aa8685ea851b533
#
_entry.id   334e5282a3a5422b5aa8685ea851b533
#
_cell.length_a   1.000
_cell.length_b   1.000
_cell.length_c   1.000
_cell.angle_alpha   90.00
_cell.angle_beta   90.00
_cell.angle_gamma   90.00
#
_symmetry.space_group_name_H-M   'P 1'
#
loop_
_entity.id
_entity.type
_entity.pdbx_description
1 polymer ?
#
loop_
_entity_poly.entity_id
_entity_poly.type
_entity_poly.pdbx_seq_one_letter_code
_entity_poly.pdbx_strand_id
1 'polypeptide(L)'
;MKAVAGEDGTLKPGYEAAPLRTVDPAKRMKENRMEPIPYTGDKGYKLGDVLDKKVTMEEFVAQLSDDDLICMFRGEGMCSPKVTPGTAAAFGGLTPELQEFGIPASCCTDGPSGLRFDCGTKAFSMPNGTLLGCTFDLPLVEDLYEMAGREMRQNRVDALLGPGMNIHRNPLNGRNFEYISEDPYLTGWISAV
;
A
#
# COMPACT_ATOMS: atom_id res chain seq x y z
N MET A 1 20.13 20.18 -7.45
CA MET A 1 21.42 20.82 -7.18
C MET A 1 22.43 20.12 -8.07
N LYS A 2 23.28 20.87 -8.76
CA LYS A 2 24.26 20.33 -9.71
C LYS A 2 25.62 20.93 -9.37
N ALA A 3 26.67 20.13 -9.42
CA ALA A 3 28.01 20.67 -9.30
C ALA A 3 28.41 21.34 -10.61
N VAL A 4 28.84 22.60 -10.54
CA VAL A 4 29.32 23.38 -11.69
C VAL A 4 30.80 23.66 -11.48
N ALA A 5 31.64 23.29 -12.46
CA ALA A 5 33.07 23.58 -12.42
C ALA A 5 33.30 25.06 -12.68
N GLY A 6 34.04 25.72 -11.80
CA GLY A 6 34.55 27.05 -12.02
C GLY A 6 35.77 27.05 -12.96
N GLU A 7 36.15 28.22 -13.50
CA GLU A 7 37.32 28.35 -14.36
C GLU A 7 38.64 27.95 -13.66
N ASP A 8 38.66 27.98 -12.34
CA ASP A 8 39.76 27.59 -11.45
C ASP A 8 39.74 26.10 -11.07
N GLY A 9 38.85 25.29 -11.69
CA GLY A 9 38.70 23.87 -11.42
C GLY A 9 37.96 23.57 -10.10
N THR A 10 37.54 24.59 -9.34
CA THR A 10 36.72 24.34 -8.12
C THR A 10 35.29 23.99 -8.48
N LEU A 11 34.70 23.06 -7.72
CA LEU A 11 33.29 22.71 -7.88
C LEU A 11 32.43 23.62 -6.97
N LYS A 12 31.49 24.32 -7.57
CA LYS A 12 30.52 25.16 -6.84
C LYS A 12 29.11 24.57 -6.97
N PRO A 13 28.25 24.72 -5.94
CA PRO A 13 26.86 24.31 -6.07
C PRO A 13 26.15 25.21 -7.10
N GLY A 14 25.60 24.59 -8.12
CA GLY A 14 24.76 25.24 -9.11
C GLY A 14 23.32 24.78 -9.00
N TYR A 15 22.42 25.57 -9.56
CA TYR A 15 20.98 25.27 -9.58
C TYR A 15 20.52 25.32 -11.03
N GLU A 16 19.72 24.36 -11.40
CA GLU A 16 18.95 24.40 -12.64
C GLU A 16 17.47 24.34 -12.30
N ALA A 17 16.63 24.91 -13.14
CA ALA A 17 15.21 24.87 -12.96
C ALA A 17 14.76 23.39 -12.95
N ALA A 18 13.92 23.02 -11.97
CA ALA A 18 13.29 21.72 -11.98
C ALA A 18 12.44 21.57 -13.26
N PRO A 19 12.42 20.40 -13.90
CA PRO A 19 11.56 20.15 -15.04
C PRO A 19 10.11 20.52 -14.70
N LEU A 20 9.50 21.37 -15.51
CA LEU A 20 8.09 21.66 -15.38
C LEU A 20 7.28 20.39 -15.68
N ARG A 21 6.14 20.25 -15.01
CA ARG A 21 5.19 19.18 -15.33
C ARG A 21 4.77 19.30 -16.80
N THR A 22 5.00 18.25 -17.56
CA THR A 22 4.57 18.14 -18.95
C THR A 22 3.12 17.68 -19.08
N VAL A 23 2.52 17.26 -17.96
CA VAL A 23 1.13 16.77 -17.91
C VAL A 23 0.28 17.75 -17.13
N ASP A 24 -0.82 18.19 -17.73
CA ASP A 24 -1.88 18.93 -17.06
C ASP A 24 -2.77 17.94 -16.28
N PRO A 25 -2.74 17.97 -14.92
CA PRO A 25 -3.54 17.03 -14.12
C PRO A 25 -5.03 17.20 -14.33
N ALA A 26 -5.52 18.42 -14.52
CA ALA A 26 -6.94 18.68 -14.70
C ALA A 26 -7.45 18.13 -16.04
N LYS A 27 -6.65 18.30 -17.10
CA LYS A 27 -6.93 17.70 -18.41
C LYS A 27 -6.94 16.19 -18.31
N ARG A 28 -5.92 15.59 -17.68
CA ARG A 28 -5.84 14.13 -17.52
C ARG A 28 -6.98 13.57 -16.69
N MET A 29 -7.40 14.24 -15.62
CA MET A 29 -8.58 13.83 -14.84
C MET A 29 -9.84 13.86 -15.68
N LYS A 30 -10.03 14.91 -16.51
CA LYS A 30 -11.20 15.04 -17.37
C LYS A 30 -11.23 13.95 -18.46
N GLU A 31 -10.08 13.65 -19.08
CA GLU A 31 -9.95 12.64 -20.14
C GLU A 31 -10.11 11.20 -19.63
N ASN A 32 -9.75 10.94 -18.37
CA ASN A 32 -9.84 9.62 -17.75
C ASN A 32 -11.01 9.50 -16.75
N ARG A 33 -11.98 10.42 -16.80
CA ARG A 33 -13.13 10.33 -15.93
C ARG A 33 -13.96 9.11 -16.32
N MET A 34 -14.14 8.20 -15.38
CA MET A 34 -15.04 7.07 -15.57
C MET A 34 -16.49 7.54 -15.53
N GLU A 35 -17.34 6.89 -16.32
CA GLU A 35 -18.78 7.10 -16.22
C GLU A 35 -19.27 6.59 -14.85
N PRO A 36 -20.17 7.34 -14.18
CA PRO A 36 -20.71 6.90 -12.92
C PRO A 36 -21.51 5.61 -13.06
N ILE A 37 -21.33 4.67 -12.14
CA ILE A 37 -22.18 3.49 -12.02
C ILE A 37 -23.48 3.93 -11.33
N PRO A 38 -24.64 3.84 -11.98
CA PRO A 38 -25.89 4.28 -11.38
C PRO A 38 -26.33 3.32 -10.27
N TYR A 39 -26.81 3.87 -9.14
CA TYR A 39 -27.37 3.07 -8.05
C TYR A 39 -28.64 2.35 -8.49
N THR A 40 -28.70 1.03 -8.28
CA THR A 40 -29.82 0.17 -8.68
C THR A 40 -30.72 -0.27 -7.53
N GLY A 41 -30.36 0.09 -6.30
CA GLY A 41 -30.94 -0.53 -5.09
C GLY A 41 -30.40 -1.93 -4.86
N ASP A 42 -30.65 -2.45 -3.66
CA ASP A 42 -30.23 -3.80 -3.28
C ASP A 42 -30.92 -4.85 -4.18
N LYS A 43 -30.12 -5.65 -4.84
CA LYS A 43 -30.53 -6.76 -5.72
C LYS A 43 -30.33 -8.12 -5.07
N GLY A 44 -29.82 -8.14 -3.84
CA GLY A 44 -29.50 -9.36 -3.11
C GLY A 44 -28.23 -10.05 -3.58
N TYR A 45 -27.44 -9.42 -4.46
CA TYR A 45 -26.17 -10.00 -4.91
C TYR A 45 -25.16 -10.03 -3.78
N LYS A 46 -24.36 -11.11 -3.73
CA LYS A 46 -23.27 -11.27 -2.77
C LYS A 46 -21.93 -11.19 -3.49
N LEU A 47 -20.88 -10.79 -2.76
CA LEU A 47 -19.53 -10.77 -3.33
C LEU A 47 -19.11 -12.16 -3.87
N GLY A 48 -19.61 -13.24 -3.24
CA GLY A 48 -19.42 -14.59 -3.75
C GLY A 48 -20.00 -14.83 -5.13
N ASP A 49 -21.09 -14.15 -5.50
CA ASP A 49 -21.70 -14.31 -6.82
C ASP A 49 -20.80 -13.69 -7.92
N VAL A 50 -20.00 -12.66 -7.58
CA VAL A 50 -18.98 -12.11 -8.48
C VAL A 50 -17.86 -13.13 -8.69
N LEU A 51 -17.40 -13.78 -7.62
CA LEU A 51 -16.37 -14.83 -7.71
C LEU A 51 -16.86 -16.02 -8.54
N ASP A 52 -18.12 -16.38 -8.39
CA ASP A 52 -18.78 -17.43 -9.15
C ASP A 52 -19.14 -17.02 -10.60
N LYS A 53 -18.85 -15.75 -10.98
CA LYS A 53 -19.17 -15.17 -12.30
C LYS A 53 -20.68 -15.17 -12.65
N LYS A 54 -21.55 -15.12 -11.64
CA LYS A 54 -23.00 -15.00 -11.82
C LYS A 54 -23.43 -13.55 -12.10
N VAL A 55 -22.67 -12.60 -11.53
CA VAL A 55 -22.84 -11.15 -11.70
C VAL A 55 -21.49 -10.49 -11.95
N THR A 56 -21.47 -9.34 -12.59
CA THR A 56 -20.26 -8.56 -12.75
C THR A 56 -19.95 -7.75 -11.50
N MET A 57 -18.72 -7.25 -11.39
CA MET A 57 -18.35 -6.35 -10.29
C MET A 57 -19.13 -5.04 -10.37
N GLU A 58 -19.39 -4.52 -11.57
CA GLU A 58 -20.19 -3.32 -11.79
C GLU A 58 -21.63 -3.49 -11.29
N GLU A 59 -22.26 -4.62 -11.60
CA GLU A 59 -23.62 -4.94 -11.12
C GLU A 59 -23.64 -5.07 -9.59
N PHE A 60 -22.62 -5.71 -9.02
CA PHE A 60 -22.48 -5.83 -7.56
C PHE A 60 -22.30 -4.47 -6.90
N VAL A 61 -21.41 -3.62 -7.42
CA VAL A 61 -21.17 -2.27 -6.87
C VAL A 61 -22.39 -1.37 -7.04
N ALA A 62 -23.14 -1.50 -8.14
CA ALA A 62 -24.33 -0.70 -8.41
C ALA A 62 -25.45 -0.85 -7.37
N GLN A 63 -25.47 -1.93 -6.60
CA GLN A 63 -26.46 -2.12 -5.53
C GLN A 63 -26.05 -1.53 -4.17
N LEU A 64 -24.77 -1.17 -4.00
CA LEU A 64 -24.28 -0.57 -2.77
C LEU A 64 -24.73 0.89 -2.67
N SER A 65 -25.25 1.29 -1.52
CA SER A 65 -25.63 2.68 -1.27
C SER A 65 -24.40 3.59 -1.13
N ASP A 66 -24.61 4.90 -1.23
CA ASP A 66 -23.56 5.87 -0.96
C ASP A 66 -22.98 5.73 0.45
N ASP A 67 -23.82 5.40 1.44
CA ASP A 67 -23.38 5.18 2.82
C ASP A 67 -22.50 3.94 2.92
N ASP A 68 -22.83 2.85 2.23
CA ASP A 68 -21.99 1.64 2.14
C ASP A 68 -20.63 1.95 1.53
N LEU A 69 -20.62 2.66 0.40
CA LEU A 69 -19.40 3.05 -0.30
C LEU A 69 -18.53 3.99 0.55
N ILE A 70 -19.13 4.96 1.24
CA ILE A 70 -18.44 5.87 2.15
C ILE A 70 -17.80 5.07 3.31
N CYS A 71 -18.52 4.12 3.90
CA CYS A 71 -17.98 3.27 4.96
C CYS A 71 -16.77 2.46 4.48
N MET A 72 -16.85 1.85 3.28
CA MET A 72 -15.74 1.11 2.69
C MET A 72 -14.54 2.00 2.41
N PHE A 73 -14.78 3.18 1.83
CA PHE A 73 -13.73 4.14 1.46
C PHE A 73 -13.03 4.74 2.68
N ARG A 74 -13.77 5.03 3.72
CA ARG A 74 -13.25 5.59 4.98
C ARG A 74 -12.46 4.56 5.76
N GLY A 75 -12.96 3.31 5.87
CA GLY A 75 -12.42 2.30 6.77
C GLY A 75 -12.46 2.74 8.25
N GLU A 76 -11.67 2.05 9.06
CA GLU A 76 -11.40 2.40 10.46
C GLU A 76 -9.89 2.47 10.68
N GLY A 77 -9.45 3.36 11.56
CA GLY A 77 -8.04 3.54 11.89
C GLY A 77 -7.50 2.47 12.83
N MET A 78 -6.39 2.81 13.50
CA MET A 78 -5.66 1.92 14.39
C MET A 78 -6.53 1.31 15.47
N CYS A 79 -6.22 0.05 15.77
CA CYS A 79 -6.83 -0.70 16.87
C CYS A 79 -8.36 -0.86 16.76
N SER A 80 -8.91 -0.99 15.55
CA SER A 80 -10.32 -1.35 15.40
C SER A 80 -10.62 -2.66 16.14
N PRO A 81 -11.71 -2.72 16.94
CA PRO A 81 -12.10 -3.94 17.65
C PRO A 81 -12.70 -5.01 16.73
N LYS A 82 -12.91 -4.71 15.46
CA LYS A 82 -13.54 -5.60 14.47
C LYS A 82 -12.58 -6.57 13.80
N VAL A 83 -11.27 -6.32 13.96
CA VAL A 83 -10.19 -7.09 13.34
C VAL A 83 -9.12 -7.43 14.37
N THR A 84 -8.01 -8.02 13.93
CA THR A 84 -6.90 -8.38 14.81
C THR A 84 -6.41 -7.16 15.59
N PRO A 85 -6.33 -7.26 16.93
CA PRO A 85 -5.90 -6.14 17.78
C PRO A 85 -4.52 -5.62 17.43
N GLY A 86 -4.34 -4.30 17.50
CA GLY A 86 -3.06 -3.64 17.29
C GLY A 86 -2.69 -3.41 15.83
N THR A 87 -3.56 -3.76 14.88
CA THR A 87 -3.36 -3.50 13.46
C THR A 87 -3.55 -2.02 13.10
N ALA A 88 -2.94 -1.59 12.00
CA ALA A 88 -2.89 -0.17 11.61
C ALA A 88 -4.23 0.36 11.11
N ALA A 89 -5.01 -0.46 10.43
CA ALA A 89 -6.33 -0.08 9.93
C ALA A 89 -7.19 -1.30 9.63
N ALA A 90 -8.51 -1.09 9.63
CA ALA A 90 -9.50 -2.04 9.16
C ALA A 90 -10.27 -1.48 7.97
N PHE A 91 -10.67 -2.34 7.03
CA PHE A 91 -11.40 -1.94 5.83
C PHE A 91 -12.35 -3.04 5.36
N GLY A 92 -13.16 -2.75 4.34
CA GLY A 92 -14.14 -3.69 3.79
C GLY A 92 -15.43 -3.75 4.61
N GLY A 93 -15.87 -4.96 4.97
CA GLY A 93 -17.14 -5.22 5.65
C GLY A 93 -17.14 -4.85 7.13
N LEU A 94 -17.04 -3.57 7.42
CA LEU A 94 -16.96 -3.05 8.79
C LEU A 94 -18.35 -2.75 9.41
N THR A 95 -19.41 -2.86 8.64
CA THR A 95 -20.79 -2.73 9.12
C THR A 95 -21.57 -4.02 8.89
N PRO A 96 -22.65 -4.29 9.66
CA PRO A 96 -23.49 -5.46 9.44
C PRO A 96 -24.01 -5.55 7.99
N GLU A 97 -24.43 -4.42 7.43
CA GLU A 97 -24.99 -4.31 6.08
C GLU A 97 -23.95 -4.74 5.04
N LEU A 98 -22.71 -4.25 5.13
CA LEU A 98 -21.62 -4.65 4.26
C LEU A 98 -21.27 -6.13 4.39
N GLN A 99 -21.35 -6.68 5.60
CA GLN A 99 -21.15 -8.11 5.83
C GLN A 99 -22.28 -8.96 5.23
N GLU A 100 -23.51 -8.46 5.22
CA GLU A 100 -24.63 -9.12 4.53
C GLU A 100 -24.40 -9.23 3.03
N PHE A 101 -23.71 -8.29 2.40
CA PHE A 101 -23.27 -8.41 1.01
C PHE A 101 -22.13 -9.43 0.80
N GLY A 102 -21.63 -10.05 1.88
CA GLY A 102 -20.53 -11.00 1.84
C GLY A 102 -19.15 -10.34 1.76
N ILE A 103 -19.05 -9.04 2.07
CA ILE A 103 -17.80 -8.31 2.10
C ILE A 103 -17.11 -8.59 3.45
N PRO A 104 -15.91 -9.18 3.47
CA PRO A 104 -15.22 -9.49 4.71
C PRO A 104 -14.67 -8.22 5.38
N ALA A 105 -14.63 -8.20 6.70
CA ALA A 105 -13.80 -7.25 7.44
C ALA A 105 -12.34 -7.69 7.30
N SER A 106 -11.52 -6.80 6.80
CA SER A 106 -10.09 -7.04 6.56
C SER A 106 -9.25 -6.02 7.30
N CYS A 107 -8.00 -6.33 7.57
CA CYS A 107 -7.09 -5.40 8.22
C CYS A 107 -5.72 -5.34 7.53
N CYS A 108 -5.04 -4.23 7.75
CA CYS A 108 -3.64 -4.10 7.44
C CYS A 108 -2.83 -3.82 8.69
N THR A 109 -1.61 -4.36 8.73
CA THR A 109 -0.62 -4.03 9.75
C THR A 109 0.50 -3.19 9.16
N ASP A 110 1.05 -2.31 9.97
CA ASP A 110 2.30 -1.65 9.65
C ASP A 110 3.46 -2.64 9.69
N GLY A 111 4.49 -2.44 8.88
CA GLY A 111 5.64 -3.30 9.01
C GLY A 111 6.60 -3.43 7.84
N PRO A 112 7.27 -2.34 7.38
CA PRO A 112 8.37 -2.46 6.42
C PRO A 112 9.54 -3.33 6.92
N SER A 113 9.65 -3.50 8.24
CA SER A 113 10.68 -4.32 8.91
C SER A 113 10.07 -5.38 9.81
N GLY A 114 9.00 -6.03 9.36
CA GLY A 114 8.22 -7.01 10.11
C GLY A 114 6.92 -6.45 10.66
N LEU A 115 5.99 -7.34 11.01
CA LEU A 115 4.65 -6.95 11.47
C LEU A 115 4.72 -6.16 12.78
N ARG A 116 3.94 -5.08 12.84
CA ARG A 116 3.81 -4.24 14.03
C ARG A 116 2.40 -4.30 14.59
N PHE A 117 2.30 -4.63 15.87
CA PHE A 117 1.05 -4.64 16.63
C PHE A 117 1.13 -3.69 17.81
N ASP A 118 0.27 -2.68 17.84
CA ASP A 118 0.26 -1.64 18.88
C ASP A 118 -0.53 -2.06 20.15
N CYS A 119 -0.73 -3.36 20.35
CA CYS A 119 -1.40 -3.95 21.53
C CYS A 119 -0.47 -4.77 22.42
N GLY A 120 0.84 -4.77 22.14
CA GLY A 120 1.84 -5.56 22.89
C GLY A 120 2.04 -6.99 22.39
N THR A 121 1.34 -7.44 21.37
CA THR A 121 1.62 -8.70 20.67
C THR A 121 3.02 -8.62 20.05
N LYS A 122 3.82 -9.65 20.27
CA LYS A 122 5.15 -9.75 19.68
C LYS A 122 5.06 -10.34 18.28
N ALA A 123 5.85 -9.80 17.37
CA ALA A 123 5.99 -10.27 16.01
C ALA A 123 7.48 -10.38 15.65
N PHE A 124 7.76 -11.09 14.56
CA PHE A 124 9.11 -11.23 14.03
C PHE A 124 9.61 -9.88 13.51
N SER A 125 10.82 -9.50 13.91
CA SER A 125 11.48 -8.31 13.41
C SER A 125 12.36 -8.68 12.24
N MET A 126 12.08 -8.09 11.07
CA MET A 126 12.88 -8.25 9.86
C MET A 126 13.98 -7.18 9.80
N PRO A 127 15.08 -7.45 9.09
CA PRO A 127 16.02 -6.40 8.70
C PRO A 127 15.30 -5.29 7.92
N ASN A 128 15.79 -4.06 8.03
CA ASN A 128 15.22 -2.96 7.23
C ASN A 128 15.56 -3.10 5.74
N GLY A 129 14.81 -2.40 4.89
CA GLY A 129 14.93 -2.48 3.44
C GLY A 129 16.34 -2.19 2.93
N THR A 130 17.04 -1.22 3.52
CA THR A 130 18.43 -0.91 3.15
C THR A 130 19.36 -2.11 3.37
N LEU A 131 19.21 -2.80 4.50
CA LEU A 131 20.03 -3.99 4.79
C LEU A 131 19.68 -5.13 3.83
N LEU A 132 18.40 -5.34 3.53
CA LEU A 132 17.97 -6.32 2.53
C LEU A 132 18.57 -6.01 1.14
N GLY A 133 18.55 -4.74 0.73
CA GLY A 133 19.16 -4.30 -0.52
C GLY A 133 20.67 -4.56 -0.58
N CYS A 134 21.38 -4.42 0.54
CA CYS A 134 22.81 -4.66 0.64
C CYS A 134 23.20 -6.14 0.51
N THR A 135 22.25 -7.06 0.63
CA THR A 135 22.53 -8.50 0.48
C THR A 135 22.75 -8.92 -0.96
N PHE A 136 22.08 -8.27 -1.91
CA PHE A 136 21.99 -8.69 -3.31
C PHE A 136 21.55 -10.15 -3.49
N ASP A 137 20.83 -10.68 -2.49
CA ASP A 137 20.43 -12.10 -2.40
C ASP A 137 18.91 -12.22 -2.42
N LEU A 138 18.32 -12.42 -3.59
CA LEU A 138 16.88 -12.55 -3.79
C LEU A 138 16.30 -13.76 -3.05
N PRO A 139 16.90 -14.97 -3.12
CA PRO A 139 16.39 -16.11 -2.38
C PRO A 139 16.27 -15.86 -0.87
N LEU A 140 17.24 -15.17 -0.28
CA LEU A 140 17.18 -14.79 1.13
C LEU A 140 16.01 -13.84 1.42
N VAL A 141 15.79 -12.87 0.54
CA VAL A 141 14.67 -11.91 0.68
C VAL A 141 13.33 -12.63 0.55
N GLU A 142 13.19 -13.54 -0.41
CA GLU A 142 12.00 -14.36 -0.61
C GLU A 142 11.68 -15.20 0.64
N ASP A 143 12.67 -15.91 1.18
CA ASP A 143 12.52 -16.71 2.41
C ASP A 143 12.02 -15.86 3.59
N LEU A 144 12.56 -14.63 3.76
CA LEU A 144 12.17 -13.71 4.83
C LEU A 144 10.71 -13.24 4.65
N TYR A 145 10.30 -12.88 3.44
CA TYR A 145 8.92 -12.45 3.18
C TYR A 145 7.94 -13.63 3.21
N GLU A 146 8.35 -14.86 2.87
CA GLU A 146 7.54 -16.04 3.09
C GLU A 146 7.26 -16.25 4.59
N MET A 147 8.26 -16.07 5.45
CA MET A 147 8.06 -16.11 6.90
C MET A 147 7.11 -15.03 7.39
N ALA A 148 7.25 -13.79 6.89
CA ALA A 148 6.33 -12.71 7.21
C ALA A 148 4.89 -13.03 6.77
N GLY A 149 4.70 -13.58 5.57
CA GLY A 149 3.41 -14.02 5.07
C GLY A 149 2.76 -15.12 5.92
N ARG A 150 3.56 -16.07 6.42
CA ARG A 150 3.09 -17.10 7.35
C ARG A 150 2.64 -16.48 8.68
N GLU A 151 3.39 -15.51 9.21
CA GLU A 151 3.05 -14.79 10.44
C GLU A 151 1.77 -13.94 10.26
N MET A 152 1.61 -13.27 9.10
CA MET A 152 0.36 -12.59 8.76
C MET A 152 -0.84 -13.54 8.83
N ARG A 153 -0.76 -14.70 8.22
CA ARG A 153 -1.84 -15.71 8.28
C ARG A 153 -2.13 -16.18 9.70
N GLN A 154 -1.10 -16.42 10.53
CA GLN A 154 -1.26 -16.82 11.93
C GLN A 154 -1.99 -15.75 12.74
N ASN A 155 -1.73 -14.48 12.45
CA ASN A 155 -2.31 -13.33 13.13
C ASN A 155 -3.57 -12.79 12.43
N ARG A 156 -4.07 -13.46 11.38
CA ARG A 156 -5.25 -13.02 10.60
C ARG A 156 -5.13 -11.59 10.11
N VAL A 157 -3.99 -11.29 9.51
CA VAL A 157 -3.69 -10.01 8.86
C VAL A 157 -3.77 -10.20 7.36
N ASP A 158 -4.52 -9.35 6.68
CA ASP A 158 -4.81 -9.49 5.25
C ASP A 158 -3.81 -8.74 4.37
N ALA A 159 -3.31 -7.60 4.86
CA ALA A 159 -2.38 -6.75 4.12
C ALA A 159 -1.24 -6.24 5.00
N LEU A 160 -0.03 -6.18 4.42
CA LEU A 160 1.14 -5.55 5.03
C LEU A 160 1.37 -4.18 4.39
N LEU A 161 1.57 -3.16 5.22
CA LEU A 161 2.08 -1.86 4.78
C LEU A 161 3.62 -1.93 4.68
N GLY A 162 4.07 -2.58 3.66
CA GLY A 162 5.46 -2.90 3.32
C GLY A 162 5.57 -3.60 1.98
N PRO A 163 6.77 -3.82 1.48
CA PRO A 163 8.04 -3.19 1.87
C PRO A 163 8.10 -1.68 1.57
N GLY A 164 9.09 -0.98 2.12
CA GLY A 164 9.37 0.41 1.78
C GLY A 164 10.10 0.52 0.44
N MET A 165 9.38 0.46 -0.67
CA MET A 165 9.93 0.46 -2.03
C MET A 165 10.39 1.83 -2.55
N ASN A 166 10.48 2.83 -1.71
CA ASN A 166 10.93 4.15 -2.09
C ASN A 166 12.44 4.19 -2.32
N ILE A 167 12.88 5.20 -3.03
CA ILE A 167 14.29 5.41 -3.37
C ILE A 167 14.93 6.38 -2.39
N HIS A 168 16.14 6.05 -1.91
CA HIS A 168 17.00 6.97 -1.17
C HIS A 168 17.47 8.08 -2.11
N ARG A 169 16.90 9.26 -2.01
CA ARG A 169 17.32 10.36 -2.87
C ARG A 169 17.79 11.57 -2.09
N ASN A 170 17.00 12.00 -1.14
CA ASN A 170 17.34 13.14 -0.30
C ASN A 170 17.85 12.62 1.05
N PRO A 171 19.09 12.93 1.46
CA PRO A 171 19.64 12.45 2.73
C PRO A 171 18.88 12.98 3.95
N LEU A 172 18.12 14.07 3.80
CA LEU A 172 17.29 14.64 4.88
C LEU A 172 15.92 13.97 5.01
N ASN A 173 15.59 12.98 4.18
CA ASN A 173 14.37 12.21 4.33
C ASN A 173 14.47 11.28 5.55
N GLY A 174 13.57 11.46 6.51
CA GLY A 174 13.57 10.71 7.78
C GLY A 174 13.25 9.21 7.66
N ARG A 175 12.85 8.73 6.48
CA ARG A 175 12.49 7.32 6.24
C ARG A 175 13.47 6.56 5.36
N ASN A 176 14.63 7.16 5.02
CA ASN A 176 15.64 6.47 4.20
C ASN A 176 16.09 5.13 4.81
N PHE A 177 16.10 5.01 6.13
CA PHE A 177 16.53 3.80 6.83
C PHE A 177 15.70 2.55 6.47
N GLU A 178 14.44 2.72 6.10
CA GLU A 178 13.53 1.61 5.76
C GLU A 178 13.39 1.36 4.24
N TYR A 179 13.94 2.24 3.40
CA TYR A 179 13.92 2.09 1.96
C TYR A 179 15.08 1.20 1.48
N ILE A 180 14.94 0.64 0.29
CA ILE A 180 15.85 -0.41 -0.18
C ILE A 180 17.17 0.18 -0.70
N SER A 181 17.13 1.13 -1.65
CA SER A 181 18.31 1.68 -2.29
C SER A 181 18.07 3.05 -2.95
N GLU A 182 19.13 3.74 -3.31
CA GLU A 182 19.04 4.91 -4.22
C GLU A 182 18.90 4.48 -5.68
N ASP A 183 19.27 3.24 -6.02
CA ASP A 183 19.14 2.68 -7.36
C ASP A 183 17.72 2.13 -7.57
N PRO A 184 16.95 2.68 -8.53
CA PRO A 184 15.61 2.21 -8.83
C PRO A 184 15.58 0.78 -9.38
N TYR A 185 16.62 0.35 -10.06
CA TYR A 185 16.71 -1.02 -10.57
C TYR A 185 16.84 -2.03 -9.43
N LEU A 186 17.80 -1.81 -8.51
CA LEU A 186 17.96 -2.67 -7.34
C LEU A 186 16.72 -2.67 -6.46
N THR A 187 16.13 -1.48 -6.23
CA THR A 187 14.88 -1.36 -5.47
C THR A 187 13.76 -2.17 -6.09
N GLY A 188 13.55 -2.05 -7.40
CA GLY A 188 12.54 -2.81 -8.13
C GLY A 188 12.81 -4.31 -8.11
N TRP A 189 14.06 -4.71 -8.27
CA TRP A 189 14.48 -6.11 -8.28
C TRP A 189 14.22 -6.81 -6.93
N ILE A 190 14.63 -6.17 -5.84
CA ILE A 190 14.40 -6.67 -4.47
C ILE A 190 12.89 -6.66 -4.10
N SER A 191 12.12 -5.70 -4.61
CA SER A 191 10.69 -5.58 -4.30
C SER A 191 9.80 -6.51 -5.12
N ALA A 192 10.35 -7.22 -6.11
CA ALA A 192 9.60 -8.11 -7.00
C ALA A 192 9.52 -9.56 -6.52
N VAL A 193 10.18 -9.88 -5.40
CA VAL A 193 10.26 -11.22 -4.80
C VAL A 193 9.19 -11.45 -3.76
#